data_7446442d571a0a78e7d40ae0d67118ec
#
_entry.id   7446442d571a0a78e7d40ae0d67118ec
#
_cell.length_a   1.000
_cell.length_b   1.000
_cell.length_c   1.000
_cell.angle_alpha   90.00
_cell.angle_beta   90.00
_cell.angle_gamma   90.00
#
_symmetry.space_group_name_H-M   'P 1'
#
loop_
_entity.id
_entity.type
_entity.pdbx_description
1 polymer ?
#
loop_
_entity_poly.entity_id
_entity_poly.type
_entity_poly.pdbx_seq_one_letter_code
_entity_poly.pdbx_strand_id
1 'polypeptide(L)'
;MLFNIRTLQWDQELLDLFTIPASMLPQVKACSEVYCETSTPIFKKGIPVSGMAGDQQAALFGQLCVEDGMIKTTYGTGCFMILNTGKEPVLSQNNLLTTIAWKLGDQTTYALEG
;
A
#
# COMPACT_ATOMS: atom_id res chain seq x y z
N MET A 1 7.38 5.75 -4.38
CA MET A 1 7.94 6.77 -5.30
C MET A 1 7.60 6.48 -6.75
N LEU A 2 7.94 5.32 -7.31
CA LEU A 2 7.75 5.04 -8.76
C LEU A 2 6.33 4.63 -9.17
N PHE A 3 5.44 4.39 -8.22
CA PHE A 3 4.07 3.96 -8.46
C PHE A 3 3.12 5.15 -8.43
N ASN A 4 2.33 5.32 -9.49
CA ASN A 4 1.33 6.37 -9.58
C ASN A 4 0.04 5.92 -8.88
N ILE A 5 -0.25 6.52 -7.74
CA ILE A 5 -1.39 6.13 -6.89
C ILE A 5 -2.75 6.48 -7.49
N ARG A 6 -2.80 7.33 -8.52
CA ARG A 6 -4.05 7.71 -9.21
C ARG A 6 -4.38 6.74 -10.33
N THR A 7 -3.37 6.38 -11.14
CA THR A 7 -3.54 5.42 -12.25
C THR A 7 -3.42 3.97 -11.81
N LEU A 8 -2.90 3.74 -10.60
CA LEU A 8 -2.58 2.42 -10.04
C LEU A 8 -1.62 1.62 -10.94
N GLN A 9 -0.64 2.31 -11.50
CA GLN A 9 0.38 1.75 -12.38
C GLN A 9 1.76 2.30 -12.05
N TRP A 10 2.80 1.63 -12.51
CA TRP A 10 4.15 2.18 -12.49
C TRP A 10 4.19 3.43 -13.37
N ASP A 11 4.79 4.50 -12.86
CA ASP A 11 4.86 5.78 -13.54
C ASP A 11 5.98 5.76 -14.59
N GLN A 12 5.61 5.74 -15.87
CA GLN A 12 6.58 5.58 -16.95
C GLN A 12 7.55 6.77 -17.05
N GLU A 13 7.08 7.99 -16.78
CA GLU A 13 7.95 9.18 -16.80
C GLU A 13 9.04 9.08 -15.73
N LEU A 14 8.67 8.60 -14.53
CA LEU A 14 9.63 8.40 -13.45
C LEU A 14 10.59 7.23 -13.75
N LEU A 15 10.10 6.16 -14.36
CA LEU A 15 10.96 5.05 -14.77
C LEU A 15 12.01 5.50 -15.80
N ASP A 16 11.60 6.27 -16.78
CA ASP A 16 12.48 6.81 -17.82
C ASP A 16 13.50 7.79 -17.22
N LEU A 17 13.05 8.69 -16.32
CA LEU A 17 13.90 9.65 -15.63
C LEU A 17 15.02 8.97 -14.83
N PHE A 18 14.68 7.87 -14.14
CA PHE A 18 15.64 7.12 -13.32
C PHE A 18 16.33 5.99 -14.10
N THR A 19 16.04 5.83 -15.37
CA THR A 19 16.60 4.77 -16.23
C THR A 19 16.34 3.37 -15.63
N ILE A 20 15.12 3.14 -15.12
CA ILE A 20 14.72 1.87 -14.52
C ILE A 20 13.88 1.08 -15.54
N PRO A 21 14.36 -0.08 -16.02
CA PRO A 21 13.56 -0.91 -16.91
C PRO A 21 12.29 -1.43 -16.23
N ALA A 22 11.12 -1.26 -16.87
CA ALA A 22 9.84 -1.74 -16.32
C ALA A 22 9.85 -3.26 -16.03
N SER A 23 10.67 -4.03 -16.76
CA SER A 23 10.84 -5.47 -16.56
C SER A 23 11.46 -5.86 -15.21
N MET A 24 12.08 -4.92 -14.50
CA MET A 24 12.63 -5.14 -13.15
C MET A 24 11.59 -4.98 -12.05
N LEU A 25 10.44 -4.43 -12.37
CA LEU A 25 9.41 -4.12 -11.38
C LEU A 25 8.43 -5.29 -11.22
N PRO A 26 7.98 -5.55 -9.98
CA PRO A 26 7.01 -6.60 -9.72
C PRO A 26 5.61 -6.21 -10.24
N GLN A 27 4.77 -7.21 -10.45
CA GLN A 27 3.34 -6.97 -10.68
C GLN A 27 2.71 -6.42 -9.41
N VAL A 28 2.01 -5.30 -9.54
CA VAL A 28 1.25 -4.70 -8.43
C VAL A 28 -0.09 -5.40 -8.32
N LYS A 29 -0.46 -5.78 -7.10
CA LYS A 29 -1.67 -6.54 -6.81
C LYS A 29 -2.44 -5.92 -5.64
N ALA A 30 -3.71 -6.31 -5.47
CA ALA A 30 -4.51 -5.88 -4.33
C ALA A 30 -3.94 -6.47 -3.01
N CYS A 31 -4.26 -5.86 -1.88
CA CYS A 31 -3.75 -6.30 -0.58
C CYS A 31 -4.30 -7.67 -0.15
N SER A 32 -5.44 -8.08 -0.72
CA SER A 32 -6.10 -9.36 -0.45
C SER A 32 -6.49 -10.03 -1.77
N GLU A 33 -5.56 -10.80 -2.32
CA GLU A 33 -5.77 -11.68 -3.47
C GLU A 33 -4.70 -12.78 -3.44
N VAL A 34 -4.93 -13.88 -4.12
CA VAL A 34 -3.92 -14.97 -4.19
C VAL A 34 -2.79 -14.53 -5.12
N TYR A 35 -1.59 -14.37 -4.57
CA TYR A 35 -0.38 -13.99 -5.33
C TYR A 35 0.32 -15.21 -5.91
N CYS A 36 0.49 -16.23 -5.08
CA CYS A 36 1.13 -17.48 -5.40
C CYS A 36 0.78 -18.53 -4.34
N GLU A 37 1.32 -19.73 -4.52
CA GLU A 37 1.25 -20.80 -3.54
C GLU A 37 2.65 -21.25 -3.13
N THR A 38 2.76 -21.79 -1.91
CA THR A 38 4.01 -22.34 -1.43
C THR A 38 4.42 -23.57 -2.26
N SER A 39 5.70 -23.63 -2.65
CA SER A 39 6.27 -24.72 -3.46
C SER A 39 7.52 -25.35 -2.87
N THR A 40 7.98 -24.85 -1.71
CA THR A 40 9.21 -25.32 -1.10
C THR A 40 8.99 -26.56 -0.21
N PRO A 41 10.00 -27.41 0.01
CA PRO A 41 9.88 -28.57 0.88
C PRO A 41 9.73 -28.22 2.37
N ILE A 42 10.02 -26.95 2.76
CA ILE A 42 9.94 -26.47 4.14
C ILE A 42 8.48 -26.26 4.56
N PHE A 43 7.63 -25.86 3.61
CA PHE A 43 6.20 -25.64 3.84
C PHE A 43 5.37 -26.67 3.09
N LYS A 44 4.18 -26.97 3.62
CA LYS A 44 3.21 -27.75 2.83
C LYS A 44 3.00 -27.09 1.47
N LYS A 45 3.08 -27.85 0.39
CA LYS A 45 2.82 -27.37 -0.97
C LYS A 45 1.35 -26.95 -1.10
N GLY A 46 1.11 -25.86 -1.82
CA GLY A 46 -0.23 -25.38 -2.14
C GLY A 46 -0.88 -24.55 -1.04
N ILE A 47 -0.13 -23.96 -0.11
CA ILE A 47 -0.67 -22.96 0.81
C ILE A 47 -0.70 -21.62 0.07
N PRO A 48 -1.86 -20.98 -0.09
CA PRO A 48 -1.96 -19.70 -0.79
C PRO A 48 -1.27 -18.58 0.01
N VAL A 49 -0.49 -17.75 -0.68
CA VAL A 49 0.02 -16.47 -0.18
C VAL A 49 -0.94 -15.41 -0.69
N SER A 50 -1.76 -14.83 0.19
CA SER A 50 -2.92 -14.04 -0.22
C SER A 50 -3.13 -12.74 0.54
N GLY A 51 -2.16 -12.31 1.34
CA GLY A 51 -2.22 -11.04 2.07
C GLY A 51 -0.89 -10.31 2.03
N MET A 52 -0.93 -9.02 1.70
CA MET A 52 0.24 -8.14 1.71
C MET A 52 -0.18 -6.73 2.10
N ALA A 53 0.51 -6.15 3.08
CA ALA A 53 0.31 -4.76 3.47
C ALA A 53 1.63 -4.19 4.01
N GLY A 54 1.86 -2.90 3.83
CA GLY A 54 2.88 -2.17 4.57
C GLY A 54 2.55 -2.18 6.06
N ASP A 55 3.56 -2.18 6.93
CA ASP A 55 3.38 -2.30 8.38
C ASP A 55 2.48 -1.19 8.96
N GLN A 56 2.67 0.04 8.51
CA GLN A 56 1.87 1.18 8.96
C GLN A 56 0.41 1.11 8.46
N GLN A 57 0.20 0.68 7.22
CA GLN A 57 -1.12 0.47 6.63
C GLN A 57 -1.83 -0.73 7.28
N ALA A 58 -1.10 -1.80 7.57
CA ALA A 58 -1.62 -2.94 8.31
C ALA A 58 -2.05 -2.54 9.72
N ALA A 59 -1.30 -1.67 10.40
CA ALA A 59 -1.65 -1.14 11.70
C ALA A 59 -2.91 -0.24 11.65
N LEU A 60 -3.05 0.61 10.62
CA LEU A 60 -4.26 1.41 10.40
C LEU A 60 -5.50 0.51 10.29
N PHE A 61 -5.42 -0.51 9.45
CA PHE A 61 -6.50 -1.48 9.25
C PHE A 61 -6.76 -2.31 10.52
N GLY A 62 -5.70 -2.80 11.17
CA GLY A 62 -5.78 -3.64 12.37
C GLY A 62 -6.36 -2.90 13.59
N GLN A 63 -6.22 -1.58 13.65
CA GLN A 63 -6.86 -0.72 14.65
C GLN A 63 -8.28 -0.29 14.24
N LEU A 64 -8.84 -0.90 13.20
CA LEU A 64 -10.19 -0.62 12.68
C LEU A 64 -10.40 0.85 12.25
N CYS A 65 -9.35 1.55 11.83
CA CYS A 65 -9.45 2.88 11.25
C CYS A 65 -9.90 2.79 9.78
N VAL A 66 -11.09 2.20 9.56
CA VAL A 66 -11.59 1.84 8.24
C VAL A 66 -12.54 2.86 7.62
N GLU A 67 -12.95 3.86 8.39
CA GLU A 67 -13.79 4.96 7.91
C GLU A 67 -12.98 6.22 7.67
N ASP A 68 -13.50 7.09 6.79
CA ASP A 68 -12.92 8.39 6.49
C ASP A 68 -12.76 9.23 7.75
N GLY A 69 -11.62 9.88 7.90
CA GLY A 69 -11.28 10.71 9.05
C GLY A 69 -10.73 9.94 10.25
N MET A 70 -10.74 8.62 10.23
CA MET A 70 -10.10 7.84 11.29
C MET A 70 -8.58 7.91 11.17
N ILE A 71 -7.94 8.02 12.33
CA ILE A 71 -6.49 8.22 12.44
C ILE A 71 -5.91 7.24 13.45
N LYS A 72 -4.72 6.73 13.13
CA LYS A 72 -3.90 6.02 14.10
C LYS A 72 -2.54 6.69 14.22
N THR A 73 -1.94 6.59 15.39
CA THR A 73 -0.56 7.02 15.64
C THR A 73 0.23 5.86 16.22
N THR A 74 1.41 5.64 15.69
CA THR A 74 2.36 4.65 16.20
C THR A 74 3.51 5.37 16.88
N TYR A 75 3.74 5.07 18.15
CA TYR A 75 4.89 5.52 18.89
C TYR A 75 5.87 4.36 19.09
N GLY A 76 7.04 4.46 18.50
CA GLY A 76 8.12 3.48 18.59
C GLY A 76 9.46 4.21 18.53
N THR A 77 10.44 3.70 17.81
CA THR A 77 11.69 4.40 17.51
C THR A 77 11.42 5.72 16.76
N GLY A 78 10.37 5.75 15.94
CA GLY A 78 9.80 6.95 15.35
C GLY A 78 8.33 7.12 15.76
N CYS A 79 7.75 8.25 15.39
CA CYS A 79 6.33 8.52 15.53
C CYS A 79 5.72 8.64 14.13
N PHE A 80 4.72 7.83 13.84
CA PHE A 80 4.06 7.78 12.53
C PHE A 80 2.56 7.92 12.70
N MET A 81 2.00 8.88 12.00
CA MET A 81 0.56 9.13 11.95
C MET A 81 0.02 8.76 10.58
N ILE A 82 -1.08 8.04 10.53
CA ILE A 82 -1.81 7.78 9.29
C ILE A 82 -3.28 8.12 9.48
N LEU A 83 -3.79 8.95 8.59
CA LEU A 83 -5.19 9.37 8.50
C LEU A 83 -5.82 8.72 7.27
N ASN A 84 -6.89 7.94 7.48
CA ASN A 84 -7.73 7.44 6.39
C ASN A 84 -8.48 8.60 5.72
N THR A 85 -8.30 8.77 4.41
CA THR A 85 -8.95 9.81 3.60
C THR A 85 -10.03 9.26 2.67
N GLY A 86 -10.35 7.97 2.80
CA GLY A 86 -11.38 7.33 2.00
C GLY A 86 -10.98 7.05 0.56
N LYS A 87 -11.90 7.30 -0.35
CA LYS A 87 -11.77 6.90 -1.76
C LYS A 87 -10.99 7.89 -2.63
N GLU A 88 -10.71 9.08 -2.12
CA GLU A 88 -10.04 10.12 -2.88
C GLU A 88 -8.65 10.43 -2.33
N PRO A 89 -7.64 10.52 -3.18
CA PRO A 89 -6.30 10.92 -2.76
C PRO A 89 -6.27 12.42 -2.43
N VAL A 90 -6.12 12.74 -1.16
CA VAL A 90 -6.03 14.12 -0.66
C VAL A 90 -4.58 14.59 -0.70
N LEU A 91 -4.32 15.75 -1.31
CA LEU A 91 -3.02 16.38 -1.28
C LEU A 91 -2.88 17.24 -0.02
N SER A 92 -1.89 16.94 0.79
CA SER A 92 -1.59 17.71 1.99
C SER A 92 -0.99 19.08 1.65
N GLN A 93 -1.39 20.11 2.37
CA GLN A 93 -0.74 21.43 2.36
C GLN A 93 0.32 21.57 3.47
N ASN A 94 0.51 20.52 4.28
CA ASN A 94 1.37 20.51 5.46
C ASN A 94 2.48 19.43 5.39
N ASN A 95 2.96 19.15 4.17
CA ASN A 95 4.05 18.19 3.92
C ASN A 95 3.79 16.75 4.37
N LEU A 96 2.52 16.34 4.51
CA LEU A 96 2.18 14.94 4.68
C LEU A 96 2.19 14.24 3.33
N LEU A 97 2.54 12.97 3.32
CA LEU A 97 2.55 12.14 2.12
C LEU A 97 1.14 11.59 1.85
N THR A 98 0.69 11.69 0.60
CA THR A 98 -0.50 10.96 0.15
C THR A 98 -0.08 9.56 -0.28
N THR A 99 -0.74 8.56 0.26
CA THR A 99 -0.42 7.15 0.02
C THR A 99 -1.70 6.33 -0.21
N ILE A 100 -1.54 5.10 -0.70
CA ILE A 100 -2.60 4.10 -0.67
C ILE A 100 -2.57 3.44 0.71
N ALA A 101 -3.71 3.46 1.40
CA ALA A 101 -3.88 2.72 2.65
C ALA A 101 -4.00 1.22 2.36
N TRP A 102 -4.92 0.83 1.49
CA TRP A 102 -5.10 -0.54 0.99
C TRP A 102 -5.92 -0.58 -0.30
N LYS A 103 -5.84 -1.70 -0.98
CA LYS A 103 -6.76 -2.06 -2.06
C LYS A 103 -7.38 -3.42 -1.74
N LEU A 104 -8.71 -3.48 -1.67
CA LEU A 104 -9.48 -4.71 -1.44
C LEU A 104 -10.46 -4.87 -2.60
N GLY A 105 -10.27 -5.92 -3.39
CA GLY A 105 -10.97 -6.08 -4.66
C GLY A 105 -10.76 -4.85 -5.56
N ASP A 106 -11.84 -4.23 -5.99
CA ASP A 106 -11.79 -3.04 -6.86
C ASP A 106 -11.75 -1.71 -6.07
N GLN A 107 -11.86 -1.76 -4.74
CA GLN A 107 -11.86 -0.56 -3.92
C GLN A 107 -10.46 -0.21 -3.44
N THR A 108 -10.04 1.01 -3.74
CA THR A 108 -8.81 1.62 -3.21
C THR A 108 -9.18 2.64 -2.14
N THR A 109 -8.52 2.54 -1.00
CA THR A 109 -8.60 3.51 0.11
C THR A 109 -7.28 4.24 0.21
N TYR A 110 -7.33 5.54 0.37
CA TYR A 110 -6.16 6.41 0.47
C TYR A 110 -5.94 6.90 1.90
N ALA A 111 -4.76 7.41 2.15
CA ALA A 111 -4.39 7.97 3.45
C ALA A 111 -3.41 9.13 3.30
N LEU A 112 -3.35 9.97 4.33
CA LEU A 112 -2.26 10.89 4.59
C LEU A 112 -1.35 10.31 5.66
N GLU A 113 -0.04 10.39 5.43
CA GLU A 113 0.99 9.82 6.28
C GLU A 113 2.04 10.88 6.66
N GLY A 114 2.44 10.89 7.93
CA GLY A 114 3.48 11.78 8.46
C GLY A 114 4.12 11.27 9.73
#